data_04d5c03e1d3324e6e89130ff94f757c4
#
_entry.id   04d5c03e1d3324e6e89130ff94f757c4
#
_cell.length_a   1.000
_cell.length_b   1.000
_cell.length_c   1.000
_cell.angle_alpha   90.00
_cell.angle_beta   90.00
_cell.angle_gamma   90.00
#
_symmetry.space_group_name_H-M   'P 1'
#
loop_
_entity.id
_entity.type
_entity.pdbx_description
1 polymer ?
#
loop_
_entity_poly.entity_id
_entity_poly.type
_entity_poly.pdbx_seq_one_letter_code
_entity_poly.pdbx_strand_id
1 'polypeptide(L)'
;MSKQEMQARYGRKIQEARTEQRMTREELADRVGISTTFCANLECGNKMMSVETLDKLSEVLGVSTDYLMGKTSNHPRIQNIVLMLKDQPEEVIAFAEKMVRLCIHDLPREN
;
A
#
# COMPACT_ATOMS: atom_id res chain seq x y z
N MET A 1 -9.06 -6.78 14.35
CA MET A 1 -9.41 -5.49 13.72
C MET A 1 -10.85 -5.53 13.27
N SER A 2 -11.63 -4.52 13.60
CA SER A 2 -13.03 -4.44 13.18
C SER A 2 -13.14 -4.07 11.70
N LYS A 3 -14.32 -4.32 11.13
CA LYS A 3 -14.61 -3.94 9.75
C LYS A 3 -14.46 -2.42 9.55
N GLN A 4 -14.93 -1.64 10.51
CA GLN A 4 -14.83 -0.18 10.46
C GLN A 4 -13.38 0.30 10.48
N GLU A 5 -12.54 -0.32 11.30
CA GLU A 5 -11.11 0.00 11.34
C GLU A 5 -10.42 -0.35 10.03
N MET A 6 -10.77 -1.47 9.43
CA MET A 6 -10.25 -1.86 8.11
C MET A 6 -10.66 -0.87 7.04
N GLN A 7 -11.93 -0.48 7.01
CA GLN A 7 -12.45 0.50 6.04
C GLN A 7 -11.74 1.85 6.19
N ALA A 8 -11.54 2.30 7.42
CA ALA A 8 -10.84 3.55 7.69
C ALA A 8 -9.39 3.50 7.21
N ARG A 9 -8.72 2.37 7.43
CA ARG A 9 -7.33 2.20 7.00
C ARG A 9 -7.21 2.20 5.47
N TYR A 10 -8.07 1.45 4.80
CA TYR A 10 -8.08 1.39 3.33
C TYR A 10 -8.37 2.76 2.73
N GLY A 11 -9.38 3.45 3.27
CA GLY A 11 -9.75 4.78 2.81
C GLY A 11 -8.61 5.79 2.93
N ARG A 12 -7.89 5.74 4.04
CA ARG A 12 -6.75 6.62 4.29
C ARG A 12 -5.63 6.37 3.29
N LYS A 13 -5.35 5.11 2.97
CA LYS A 13 -4.33 4.74 1.99
C LYS A 13 -4.70 5.19 0.58
N ILE A 14 -5.97 5.08 0.21
CA ILE A 14 -6.47 5.58 -1.07
C ILE A 14 -6.26 7.09 -1.14
N GLN A 15 -6.65 7.82 -0.10
CA GLN A 15 -6.51 9.27 -0.05
C GLN A 15 -5.05 9.69 -0.13
N GLU A 16 -4.17 9.05 0.62
CA GLU A 16 -2.73 9.34 0.58
C GLU A 16 -2.15 9.16 -0.82
N ALA A 17 -2.44 8.03 -1.47
CA ALA A 17 -1.94 7.75 -2.81
C ALA A 17 -2.48 8.75 -3.83
N ARG A 18 -3.76 9.09 -3.72
CA ARG A 18 -4.40 10.06 -4.61
C ARG A 18 -3.76 11.45 -4.46
N THR A 19 -3.61 11.92 -3.23
CA THR A 19 -3.07 13.27 -2.99
C THR A 19 -1.60 13.38 -3.36
N GLU A 20 -0.82 12.33 -3.18
CA GLU A 20 0.57 12.30 -3.63
C GLU A 20 0.70 12.50 -5.14
N GLN A 21 -0.28 12.02 -5.89
CA GLN A 21 -0.30 12.17 -7.35
C GLN A 21 -1.07 13.41 -7.80
N ARG A 22 -1.46 14.25 -6.86
CA ARG A 22 -2.18 15.51 -7.13
C ARG A 22 -3.46 15.30 -7.94
N MET A 23 -4.15 14.22 -7.64
CA MET A 23 -5.39 13.84 -8.32
C MET A 23 -6.58 14.25 -7.47
N THR A 24 -7.64 14.78 -8.10
CA THR A 24 -8.88 15.07 -7.41
C THR A 24 -9.69 13.78 -7.24
N ARG A 25 -10.68 13.79 -6.35
CA ARG A 25 -11.60 12.66 -6.18
C ARG A 25 -12.36 12.38 -7.48
N GLU A 26 -12.78 13.45 -8.17
CA GLU A 26 -13.48 13.34 -9.45
C GLU A 26 -12.62 12.64 -10.49
N GLU A 27 -11.34 13.02 -10.58
CA GLU A 27 -10.41 12.38 -11.50
C GLU A 27 -10.19 10.91 -11.17
N LEU A 28 -9.99 10.59 -9.89
CA LEU A 28 -9.81 9.21 -9.47
C LEU A 28 -11.06 8.38 -9.76
N ALA A 29 -12.23 8.89 -9.37
CA ALA A 29 -13.52 8.22 -9.58
C ALA A 29 -13.74 7.94 -11.07
N ASP A 30 -13.47 8.92 -11.92
CA ASP A 30 -13.63 8.78 -13.37
C ASP A 30 -12.73 7.69 -13.93
N ARG A 31 -11.46 7.68 -13.54
CA ARG A 31 -10.49 6.68 -14.02
C ARG A 31 -10.79 5.27 -13.53
N VAL A 32 -11.30 5.16 -12.32
CA VAL A 32 -11.65 3.85 -11.73
C VAL A 32 -12.99 3.34 -12.22
N GLY A 33 -13.87 4.25 -12.67
CA GLY A 33 -15.22 3.90 -13.15
C GLY A 33 -16.22 3.80 -12.01
N ILE A 34 -16.07 4.60 -10.97
CA ILE A 34 -17.00 4.70 -9.84
C ILE A 34 -17.50 6.12 -9.73
N SER A 35 -18.58 6.33 -8.97
CA SER A 35 -19.09 7.68 -8.72
C SER A 35 -18.16 8.44 -7.77
N THR A 36 -18.17 9.76 -7.87
CA THR A 36 -17.42 10.61 -6.95
C THR A 36 -17.91 10.41 -5.50
N THR A 37 -19.21 10.25 -5.33
CA THR A 37 -19.79 9.98 -4.00
C THR A 37 -19.26 8.68 -3.41
N PHE A 38 -19.21 7.61 -4.21
CA PHE A 38 -18.68 6.33 -3.75
C PHE A 38 -17.19 6.44 -3.41
N CYS A 39 -16.43 7.15 -4.25
CA CYS A 39 -15.01 7.41 -3.98
C CYS A 39 -14.82 8.15 -2.65
N ALA A 40 -15.61 9.18 -2.39
CA ALA A 40 -15.58 9.92 -1.13
C ALA A 40 -15.90 9.00 0.05
N ASN A 41 -16.89 8.13 -0.09
CA ASN A 41 -17.26 7.18 0.95
C ASN A 41 -16.16 6.16 1.23
N LEU A 42 -15.45 5.71 0.19
CA LEU A 42 -14.29 4.83 0.37
C LEU A 42 -13.18 5.53 1.15
N GLU A 43 -12.85 6.77 0.78
CA GLU A 43 -11.79 7.53 1.44
C GLU A 43 -12.13 7.85 2.90
N CYS A 44 -13.40 8.07 3.20
CA CYS A 44 -13.86 8.35 4.56
C CYS A 44 -14.02 7.09 5.42
N GLY A 45 -13.85 5.92 4.84
CA GLY A 45 -13.99 4.67 5.57
C GLY A 45 -15.43 4.25 5.82
N ASN A 46 -16.39 4.78 5.06
CA ASN A 46 -17.81 4.49 5.23
C ASN A 46 -18.31 3.31 4.39
N LYS A 47 -17.53 2.88 3.41
CA LYS A 47 -17.88 1.79 2.51
C LYS A 47 -16.66 0.90 2.29
N MET A 48 -16.94 -0.37 1.98
CA MET A 48 -15.92 -1.32 1.56
C MET A 48 -15.98 -1.47 0.05
N MET A 49 -14.83 -1.62 -0.58
CA MET A 49 -14.75 -1.84 -2.01
C MET A 49 -14.76 -3.33 -2.33
N SER A 50 -15.23 -3.66 -3.54
CA SER A 50 -15.10 -5.00 -4.07
C SER A 50 -13.64 -5.27 -4.46
N VAL A 51 -13.31 -6.54 -4.68
CA VAL A 51 -11.98 -6.92 -5.18
C VAL A 51 -11.70 -6.26 -6.53
N GLU A 52 -12.70 -6.17 -7.39
CA GLU A 52 -12.56 -5.51 -8.70
C GLU A 52 -12.22 -4.04 -8.57
N THR A 53 -12.89 -3.33 -7.66
CA THR A 53 -12.61 -1.91 -7.40
C THR A 53 -11.21 -1.73 -6.79
N LEU A 54 -10.83 -2.60 -5.87
CA LEU A 54 -9.50 -2.58 -5.27
C LEU A 54 -8.41 -2.73 -6.34
N ASP A 55 -8.59 -3.70 -7.24
CA ASP A 55 -7.64 -3.95 -8.32
C ASP A 55 -7.52 -2.73 -9.25
N LYS A 56 -8.66 -2.13 -9.59
CA LYS A 56 -8.69 -0.95 -10.44
C LYS A 56 -8.04 0.26 -9.79
N LEU A 57 -8.28 0.46 -8.49
CA LEU A 57 -7.62 1.51 -7.72
C LEU A 57 -6.10 1.32 -7.71
N SER A 58 -5.65 0.09 -7.52
CA SER A 58 -4.25 -0.27 -7.57
C SER A 58 -3.62 0.12 -8.90
N GLU A 59 -4.25 -0.22 -10.02
CA GLU A 59 -3.77 0.15 -11.35
C GLU A 59 -3.70 1.66 -11.55
N VAL A 60 -4.78 2.35 -11.24
CA VAL A 60 -4.88 3.81 -11.49
C VAL A 60 -3.91 4.58 -10.62
N LEU A 61 -3.77 4.17 -9.35
CA LEU A 61 -2.89 4.85 -8.41
C LEU A 61 -1.42 4.41 -8.51
N GLY A 62 -1.16 3.34 -9.24
CA GLY A 62 0.21 2.83 -9.41
C GLY A 62 0.81 2.28 -8.13
N VAL A 63 -0.02 1.73 -7.25
CA VAL A 63 0.40 1.14 -5.98
C VAL A 63 -0.11 -0.30 -5.90
N SER A 64 0.48 -1.11 -5.05
CA SER A 64 0.02 -2.49 -4.87
C SER A 64 -1.29 -2.55 -4.09
N THR A 65 -2.04 -3.63 -4.25
CA THR A 65 -3.22 -3.88 -3.42
C THR A 65 -2.83 -4.02 -1.96
N ASP A 66 -1.68 -4.62 -1.67
CA ASP A 66 -1.17 -4.72 -0.30
C ASP A 66 -0.91 -3.35 0.32
N TYR A 67 -0.40 -2.41 -0.47
CA TYR A 67 -0.24 -1.02 0.00
C TYR A 67 -1.58 -0.42 0.40
N LEU A 68 -2.60 -0.55 -0.45
CA LEU A 68 -3.93 0.00 -0.18
C LEU A 68 -4.58 -0.66 1.03
N MET A 69 -4.27 -1.93 1.27
CA MET A 69 -4.76 -2.66 2.44
C MET A 69 -3.95 -2.38 3.70
N GLY A 70 -2.90 -1.57 3.60
CA GLY A 70 -2.05 -1.20 4.72
C GLY A 70 -1.13 -2.32 5.19
N LYS A 71 -0.80 -3.26 4.31
CA LYS A 71 0.05 -4.42 4.64
C LYS A 71 1.51 -4.21 4.31
N THR A 72 1.86 -3.17 3.57
CA THR A 72 3.24 -2.87 3.22
C THR A 72 3.71 -1.61 3.92
N SER A 73 5.01 -1.56 4.20
CA SER A 73 5.63 -0.38 4.80
C SER A 73 5.82 0.72 3.76
N ASN A 74 5.62 1.97 4.17
CA ASN A 74 5.93 3.16 3.36
C ASN A 74 7.35 3.68 3.63
N HIS A 75 8.15 2.97 4.42
CA HIS A 75 9.49 3.43 4.78
C HIS A 75 10.38 3.47 3.53
N PRO A 76 10.93 4.64 3.14
CA PRO A 76 11.70 4.75 1.89
C PRO A 76 12.90 3.81 1.81
N ARG A 77 13.57 3.57 2.92
CA ARG A 77 14.72 2.65 2.95
C ARG A 77 14.32 1.20 2.73
N ILE A 78 13.15 0.80 3.24
CA ILE A 78 12.61 -0.53 3.00
C ILE A 78 12.27 -0.69 1.52
N GLN A 79 11.64 0.32 0.93
CA GLN A 79 11.34 0.34 -0.51
C GLN A 79 12.60 0.18 -1.34
N ASN A 80 13.69 0.86 -0.96
CA ASN A 80 14.98 0.75 -1.65
C ASN A 80 15.55 -0.68 -1.56
N ILE A 81 15.44 -1.32 -0.40
CA ILE A 81 15.89 -2.70 -0.22
C ILE A 81 15.10 -3.65 -1.14
N VAL A 82 13.80 -3.47 -1.21
CA VAL A 82 12.95 -4.26 -2.11
C VAL A 82 13.39 -4.08 -3.56
N LEU A 83 13.63 -2.84 -3.99
CA LEU A 83 14.09 -2.56 -5.36
C LEU A 83 15.46 -3.18 -5.65
N MET A 84 16.37 -3.16 -4.67
CA MET A 84 17.69 -3.75 -4.82
C MET A 84 17.62 -5.27 -5.04
N LEU A 85 16.65 -5.94 -4.45
CA LEU A 85 16.54 -7.39 -4.45
C LEU A 85 15.58 -7.94 -5.50
N LYS A 86 14.74 -7.09 -6.08
CA LYS A 86 13.61 -7.49 -6.91
C LYS A 86 13.98 -8.44 -8.06
N ASP A 87 15.07 -8.15 -8.76
CA ASP A 87 15.48 -8.94 -9.93
C ASP A 87 16.74 -9.75 -9.69
N GLN A 88 17.11 -9.96 -8.43
CA GLN A 88 18.30 -10.73 -8.09
C GLN A 88 18.01 -12.24 -8.10
N PRO A 89 19.05 -13.07 -8.34
CA PRO A 89 18.88 -14.51 -8.26
C PRO A 89 18.45 -14.97 -6.87
N GLU A 90 17.82 -16.14 -6.81
CA GLU A 90 17.33 -16.71 -5.56
C GLU A 90 18.42 -16.83 -4.50
N GLU A 91 19.65 -17.14 -4.90
CA GLU A 91 20.79 -17.25 -4.00
C GLU A 91 21.07 -15.95 -3.26
N VAL A 92 21.01 -14.82 -3.98
CA VAL A 92 21.19 -13.49 -3.40
C VAL A 92 20.07 -13.14 -2.45
N ILE A 93 18.84 -13.43 -2.86
CA ILE A 93 17.65 -13.14 -2.03
C ILE A 93 17.71 -13.95 -0.73
N ALA A 94 18.03 -15.24 -0.82
CA ALA A 94 18.15 -16.12 0.36
C ALA A 94 19.24 -15.64 1.31
N PHE A 95 20.38 -15.22 0.78
CA PHE A 95 21.47 -14.67 1.59
C PHE A 95 21.05 -13.37 2.27
N ALA A 96 20.40 -12.48 1.53
CA ALA A 96 19.90 -11.21 2.09
C ALA A 96 18.90 -11.46 3.22
N GLU A 97 17.99 -12.40 3.06
CA GLU A 97 17.04 -12.78 4.09
C GLU A 97 17.75 -13.23 5.37
N LYS A 98 18.78 -14.07 5.22
CA LYS A 98 19.59 -14.54 6.34
C LYS A 98 20.26 -13.37 7.06
N MET A 99 20.83 -12.44 6.30
CA MET A 99 21.48 -11.25 6.86
C MET A 99 20.51 -10.35 7.60
N VAL A 100 19.30 -10.20 7.08
CA VAL A 100 18.24 -9.42 7.75
C VAL A 100 17.88 -10.06 9.09
N ARG A 101 17.74 -11.39 9.15
CA ARG A 101 17.47 -12.08 10.41
C ARG A 101 18.57 -11.86 11.44
N LEU A 102 19.82 -11.92 11.01
CA LEU A 102 20.96 -11.65 11.90
C LEU A 102 20.94 -10.21 12.40
N CYS A 103 20.62 -9.26 11.53
CA CYS A 103 20.51 -7.84 11.91
C CYS A 103 19.43 -7.63 13.00
N ILE A 104 18.30 -8.28 12.85
CA ILE A 104 17.20 -8.13 13.79
C ILE A 104 17.56 -8.71 15.16
N HIS A 105 18.27 -9.85 15.19
CA HIS A 105 18.59 -10.55 16.43
C HIS A 105 19.87 -10.07 17.11
N ASP A 106 20.88 -9.71 16.33
CA ASP A 106 22.24 -9.50 16.86
C ASP A 106 22.64 -8.04 17.01
N LEU A 107 21.93 -7.10 16.35
CA LEU A 107 22.25 -5.69 16.54
C LEU A 107 21.75 -5.19 17.89
N PRO A 108 22.59 -4.41 18.63
CA PRO A 108 22.13 -3.77 19.86
C PRO A 108 20.93 -2.88 19.57
N ARG A 109 19.90 -2.99 20.40
CA ARG A 109 18.73 -2.13 20.32
C ARG A 109 18.84 -1.03 21.35
N GLU A 110 18.64 0.19 20.89
CA GLU A 110 18.49 1.32 21.80
C GLU A 110 17.08 1.28 22.39
N ASN A 111 17.00 1.42 23.68
CA ASN A 111 15.72 1.47 24.38
C ASN A 111 15.26 2.91 24.56
#